data_76067fc6aae3f356225980d13007fa21
#
_entry.id   76067fc6aae3f356225980d13007fa21
#
_cell.length_a   1.000
_cell.length_b   1.000
_cell.length_c   1.000
_cell.angle_alpha   90.00
_cell.angle_beta   90.00
_cell.angle_gamma   90.00
#
_symmetry.space_group_name_H-M   'P 1'
#
loop_
_entity.id
_entity.type
_entity.pdbx_description
1 polymer ?
#
loop_
_entity_poly.entity_id
_entity_poly.type
_entity_poly.pdbx_seq_one_letter_code
_entity_poly.pdbx_strand_id
1 'polypeptide(L)'
;MTRAWAIGLFLILAASSASAKSKKCTVRVHGQGNENDGAVFATPVTTPISGKNIFIEKIATISEHDVSAYRPYAASDGSFGALLQLDDHGRLALDTLSVERRGSTVLVFVNGRIATELFIDRRVSDGQIFIASGLTGADIASMEKTWPQIGAKKRK
;
A
#
# COMPACT_ATOMS: atom_id res chain seq x y z
N MET A 1 17.63 10.12 71.17
CA MET A 1 17.42 11.15 70.15
C MET A 1 18.30 10.80 68.95
N THR A 2 17.76 10.10 67.96
CA THR A 2 18.48 9.80 66.68
C THR A 2 17.50 10.00 65.56
N ARG A 3 17.70 11.09 64.81
CA ARG A 3 16.92 11.44 63.63
C ARG A 3 17.49 10.67 62.42
N ALA A 4 16.70 9.71 61.88
CA ALA A 4 16.98 9.06 60.63
C ALA A 4 16.46 9.94 59.47
N TRP A 5 17.35 10.33 58.57
CA TRP A 5 17.02 11.02 57.31
C TRP A 5 16.87 9.96 56.23
N ALA A 6 15.66 9.81 55.71
CA ALA A 6 15.34 9.00 54.52
C ALA A 6 15.63 9.85 53.28
N ILE A 7 16.67 9.51 52.54
CA ILE A 7 16.96 10.07 51.21
C ILE A 7 16.13 9.28 50.19
N GLY A 8 15.08 9.90 49.70
CA GLY A 8 14.28 9.35 48.60
C GLY A 8 15.01 9.52 47.26
N LEU A 9 15.45 8.42 46.68
CA LEU A 9 16.05 8.37 45.35
C LEU A 9 14.93 8.41 44.30
N PHE A 10 14.72 9.57 43.67
CA PHE A 10 13.81 9.73 42.55
C PHE A 10 14.47 9.22 41.27
N LEU A 11 14.08 8.03 40.84
CA LEU A 11 14.50 7.46 39.54
C LEU A 11 13.68 8.09 38.43
N ILE A 12 14.21 9.08 37.72
CA ILE A 12 13.59 9.65 36.54
C ILE A 12 13.83 8.69 35.37
N LEU A 13 12.81 7.90 35.02
CA LEU A 13 12.77 7.13 33.77
C LEU A 13 12.63 8.10 32.61
N ALA A 14 13.73 8.44 31.95
CA ALA A 14 13.70 9.13 30.67
C ALA A 14 13.18 8.15 29.60
N ALA A 15 11.89 8.26 29.27
CA ALA A 15 11.33 7.57 28.12
C ALA A 15 11.91 8.18 26.84
N SER A 16 12.94 7.54 26.30
CA SER A 16 13.48 7.86 24.97
C SER A 16 12.44 7.53 23.94
N SER A 17 11.68 8.51 23.50
CA SER A 17 10.82 8.40 22.31
C SER A 17 11.73 8.24 21.09
N ALA A 18 12.01 7.00 20.72
CA ALA A 18 12.63 6.70 19.44
C ALA A 18 11.68 7.17 18.34
N SER A 19 11.95 8.33 17.77
CA SER A 19 11.29 8.83 16.58
C SER A 19 11.63 7.86 15.44
N ALA A 20 10.78 6.87 15.23
CA ALA A 20 10.89 5.96 14.11
C ALA A 20 10.80 6.79 12.84
N LYS A 21 11.91 6.91 12.12
CA LYS A 21 11.99 7.55 10.81
C LYS A 21 10.91 6.90 9.93
N SER A 22 9.80 7.58 9.68
CA SER A 22 8.68 6.97 8.99
C SER A 22 9.10 6.59 7.58
N LYS A 23 8.95 5.32 7.29
CA LYS A 23 9.29 4.67 6.05
C LYS A 23 8.45 5.27 4.91
N LYS A 24 9.06 5.47 3.74
CA LYS A 24 8.32 5.80 2.50
C LYS A 24 7.32 4.69 2.18
N CYS A 25 6.19 5.05 1.59
CA CYS A 25 5.20 4.09 1.16
C CYS A 25 5.73 3.26 -0.01
N THR A 26 5.49 1.95 0.04
CA THR A 26 5.71 1.06 -1.10
C THR A 26 4.38 0.59 -1.64
N VAL A 27 4.24 0.59 -2.97
CA VAL A 27 3.09 0.06 -3.69
C VAL A 27 3.60 -0.94 -4.72
N ARG A 28 2.96 -2.10 -4.81
CA ARG A 28 3.25 -3.12 -5.81
C ARG A 28 1.93 -3.65 -6.36
N VAL A 29 1.82 -3.72 -7.67
CA VAL A 29 0.67 -4.29 -8.36
C VAL A 29 1.12 -5.53 -9.10
N HIS A 30 0.56 -6.67 -8.75
CA HIS A 30 0.91 -7.97 -9.32
C HIS A 30 -0.28 -8.52 -10.09
N GLY A 31 -0.05 -8.90 -11.34
CA GLY A 31 -1.01 -9.65 -12.14
C GLY A 31 -1.15 -11.09 -11.64
N GLN A 32 -2.29 -11.70 -11.92
CA GLN A 32 -2.47 -13.14 -11.72
C GLN A 32 -1.57 -13.91 -12.66
N GLY A 33 -0.71 -14.77 -12.11
CA GLY A 33 0.15 -15.69 -12.84
C GLY A 33 -0.54 -17.03 -13.08
N ASN A 34 0.18 -17.94 -13.74
CA ASN A 34 -0.26 -19.31 -13.98
C ASN A 34 0.46 -20.26 -13.01
N GLU A 35 -0.26 -21.26 -12.48
CA GLU A 35 0.31 -22.32 -11.65
C GLU A 35 1.45 -23.07 -12.37
N ASN A 36 1.33 -23.21 -13.68
CA ASN A 36 2.31 -23.93 -14.51
C ASN A 36 3.61 -23.16 -14.78
N ASP A 37 3.66 -21.85 -14.44
CA ASP A 37 4.86 -21.03 -14.63
C ASP A 37 5.99 -21.43 -13.66
N GLY A 38 5.68 -22.24 -12.65
CA GLY A 38 6.60 -22.73 -11.63
C GLY A 38 6.97 -21.68 -10.58
N ALA A 39 7.59 -22.16 -9.49
CA ALA A 39 7.90 -21.34 -8.32
C ALA A 39 8.91 -20.20 -8.58
N VAL A 40 9.55 -20.17 -9.72
CA VAL A 40 10.48 -19.10 -10.13
C VAL A 40 9.70 -17.84 -10.55
N PHE A 41 8.57 -18.00 -11.23
CA PHE A 41 7.82 -16.89 -11.84
C PHE A 41 6.52 -16.56 -11.14
N ALA A 42 5.92 -17.53 -10.43
CA ALA A 42 4.65 -17.37 -9.74
C ALA A 42 4.74 -17.74 -8.26
N THR A 43 3.91 -17.08 -7.44
CA THR A 43 3.81 -17.33 -6.00
C THR A 43 2.34 -17.57 -5.63
N PRO A 44 2.01 -18.65 -4.90
CA PRO A 44 0.66 -18.87 -4.42
C PRO A 44 0.31 -17.85 -3.32
N VAL A 45 -0.88 -17.28 -3.39
CA VAL A 45 -1.39 -16.29 -2.44
C VAL A 45 -2.87 -16.53 -2.19
N THR A 46 -3.29 -16.44 -0.93
CA THR A 46 -4.71 -16.40 -0.59
C THR A 46 -5.19 -14.95 -0.59
N THR A 47 -6.21 -14.66 -1.38
CA THR A 47 -6.76 -13.32 -1.49
C THR A 47 -7.57 -12.96 -0.24
N PRO A 48 -7.42 -11.74 0.31
CA PRO A 48 -8.05 -11.39 1.59
C PRO A 48 -9.56 -11.11 1.48
N ILE A 49 -10.06 -10.77 0.30
CA ILE A 49 -11.46 -10.40 0.10
C ILE A 49 -12.27 -11.61 -0.38
N SER A 50 -11.82 -12.26 -1.47
CA SER A 50 -12.54 -13.42 -2.03
C SER A 50 -12.20 -14.75 -1.39
N GLY A 51 -11.11 -14.84 -0.61
CA GLY A 51 -10.61 -16.06 0.02
C GLY A 51 -10.09 -17.11 -0.97
N LYS A 52 -9.89 -16.74 -2.23
CA LYS A 52 -9.41 -17.64 -3.28
C LYS A 52 -7.89 -17.82 -3.19
N ASN A 53 -7.42 -19.02 -3.48
CA ASN A 53 -6.01 -19.28 -3.71
C ASN A 53 -5.72 -19.02 -5.19
N ILE A 54 -4.84 -18.07 -5.47
CA ILE A 54 -4.39 -17.73 -6.81
C ILE A 54 -2.87 -17.67 -6.85
N PHE A 55 -2.31 -17.79 -8.04
CA PHE A 55 -0.90 -17.52 -8.27
C PHE A 55 -0.75 -16.09 -8.75
N ILE A 56 0.28 -15.37 -8.29
CA ILE A 56 0.61 -14.04 -8.76
C ILE A 56 2.01 -14.03 -9.37
N GLU A 57 2.21 -13.20 -10.36
CA GLU A 57 3.52 -12.95 -10.93
C GLU A 57 4.45 -12.34 -9.86
N LYS A 58 5.69 -12.84 -9.75
CA LYS A 58 6.66 -12.34 -8.77
C LYS A 58 7.12 -10.92 -9.05
N ILE A 59 7.14 -10.54 -10.32
CA ILE A 59 7.52 -9.19 -10.74
C ILE A 59 6.26 -8.32 -10.74
N ALA A 60 6.30 -7.23 -9.99
CA ALA A 60 5.21 -6.26 -10.01
C ALA A 60 5.19 -5.53 -11.36
N THR A 61 4.01 -5.43 -11.96
CA THR A 61 3.82 -4.66 -13.21
C THR A 61 3.86 -3.15 -12.94
N ILE A 62 3.39 -2.71 -11.76
CA ILE A 62 3.38 -1.31 -11.33
C ILE A 62 3.99 -1.25 -9.94
N SER A 63 4.75 -0.20 -9.69
CA SER A 63 5.46 0.05 -8.44
C SER A 63 5.17 1.43 -7.86
N GLU A 64 5.70 1.71 -6.67
CA GLU A 64 5.61 3.04 -6.05
C GLU A 64 6.26 4.15 -6.90
N HIS A 65 7.16 3.82 -7.82
CA HIS A 65 7.79 4.79 -8.73
C HIS A 65 6.84 5.30 -9.79
N ASP A 66 5.81 4.53 -10.10
CA ASP A 66 4.80 4.84 -11.11
C ASP A 66 3.62 5.65 -10.53
N VAL A 67 3.61 5.89 -9.20
CA VAL A 67 2.58 6.69 -8.54
C VAL A 67 2.99 8.14 -8.47
N SER A 68 2.19 9.03 -9.08
CA SER A 68 2.45 10.48 -9.14
C SER A 68 1.75 11.27 -8.03
N ALA A 69 0.58 10.82 -7.59
CA ALA A 69 -0.22 11.47 -6.55
C ALA A 69 -1.22 10.51 -5.92
N TYR A 70 -1.80 10.88 -4.78
CA TYR A 70 -2.82 10.10 -4.11
C TYR A 70 -3.93 10.98 -3.53
N ARG A 71 -5.09 10.37 -3.22
CA ARG A 71 -6.18 11.01 -2.48
C ARG A 71 -6.71 10.02 -1.46
N PRO A 72 -6.51 10.25 -0.15
CA PRO A 72 -7.06 9.39 0.90
C PRO A 72 -8.52 9.74 1.17
N TYR A 73 -9.27 8.78 1.71
CA TYR A 73 -10.62 8.99 2.24
C TYR A 73 -10.90 8.01 3.37
N ALA A 74 -11.86 8.35 4.23
CA ALA A 74 -12.35 7.45 5.26
C ALA A 74 -13.28 6.40 4.63
N ALA A 75 -13.04 5.13 4.89
CA ALA A 75 -13.90 4.05 4.43
C ALA A 75 -15.03 3.80 5.45
N SER A 76 -16.11 3.16 5.00
CA SER A 76 -17.30 2.89 5.82
C SER A 76 -17.08 1.89 6.94
N ASP A 77 -16.03 1.07 6.84
CA ASP A 77 -15.62 0.06 7.83
C ASP A 77 -14.70 0.62 8.94
N GLY A 78 -14.46 1.93 8.95
CA GLY A 78 -13.57 2.60 9.91
C GLY A 78 -12.08 2.54 9.53
N SER A 79 -11.73 1.90 8.43
CA SER A 79 -10.41 1.94 7.82
C SER A 79 -10.27 3.15 6.88
N PHE A 80 -9.21 3.18 6.08
CA PHE A 80 -9.02 4.17 5.03
C PHE A 80 -9.00 3.49 3.67
N GLY A 81 -9.39 4.25 2.65
CA GLY A 81 -9.16 3.95 1.27
C GLY A 81 -8.28 5.01 0.62
N ALA A 82 -7.87 4.79 -0.61
CA ALA A 82 -7.12 5.76 -1.39
C ALA A 82 -7.35 5.61 -2.89
N LEU A 83 -7.38 6.73 -3.58
CA LEU A 83 -7.22 6.78 -5.02
C LEU A 83 -5.76 7.08 -5.32
N LEU A 84 -5.09 6.20 -6.06
CA LEU A 84 -3.73 6.41 -6.55
C LEU A 84 -3.80 6.88 -7.99
N GLN A 85 -3.11 7.97 -8.29
CA GLN A 85 -2.92 8.48 -9.66
C GLN A 85 -1.54 8.04 -10.13
N LEU A 86 -1.49 7.32 -11.25
CA LEU A 86 -0.26 6.90 -11.87
C LEU A 86 0.31 8.00 -12.79
N ASP A 87 1.60 7.94 -13.03
CA ASP A 87 2.25 8.71 -14.08
C ASP A 87 2.00 8.09 -15.48
N ASP A 88 2.60 8.61 -16.52
CA ASP A 88 2.40 8.12 -17.88
C ASP A 88 2.90 6.68 -18.09
N HIS A 89 4.00 6.30 -17.42
CA HIS A 89 4.52 4.94 -17.47
C HIS A 89 3.56 3.96 -16.77
N GLY A 90 3.17 4.27 -15.55
CA GLY A 90 2.22 3.44 -14.80
C GLY A 90 0.84 3.36 -15.45
N ARG A 91 0.37 4.46 -16.06
CA ARG A 91 -0.87 4.49 -16.83
C ARG A 91 -0.84 3.53 -18.02
N LEU A 92 0.26 3.54 -18.79
CA LEU A 92 0.44 2.63 -19.90
C LEU A 92 0.55 1.18 -19.45
N ALA A 93 1.28 0.93 -18.36
CA ALA A 93 1.40 -0.41 -17.76
C ALA A 93 0.02 -0.95 -17.30
N LEU A 94 -0.79 -0.11 -16.64
CA LEU A 94 -2.14 -0.48 -16.20
C LEU A 94 -3.07 -0.74 -17.39
N ASP A 95 -3.01 0.09 -18.43
CA ASP A 95 -3.78 -0.08 -19.66
C ASP A 95 -3.45 -1.43 -20.32
N THR A 96 -2.17 -1.72 -20.52
CA THR A 96 -1.70 -2.99 -21.09
C THR A 96 -2.13 -4.18 -20.23
N LEU A 97 -1.90 -4.12 -18.92
CA LEU A 97 -2.28 -5.17 -17.97
C LEU A 97 -3.80 -5.44 -18.05
N SER A 98 -4.62 -4.39 -18.12
CA SER A 98 -6.08 -4.53 -18.16
C SER A 98 -6.61 -5.12 -19.47
N VAL A 99 -5.87 -4.99 -20.57
CA VAL A 99 -6.18 -5.64 -21.84
C VAL A 99 -5.73 -7.10 -21.86
N GLU A 100 -4.49 -7.36 -21.47
CA GLU A 100 -3.86 -8.68 -21.55
C GLU A 100 -4.43 -9.65 -20.50
N ARG A 101 -4.80 -9.16 -19.31
CA ARG A 101 -5.27 -9.95 -18.17
C ARG A 101 -6.76 -9.79 -17.90
N ARG A 102 -7.55 -9.50 -18.93
CA ARG A 102 -9.00 -9.41 -18.78
C ARG A 102 -9.61 -10.71 -18.26
N GLY A 103 -10.48 -10.62 -17.27
CA GLY A 103 -11.07 -11.79 -16.60
C GLY A 103 -10.22 -12.37 -15.47
N SER A 104 -9.07 -11.74 -15.15
CA SER A 104 -8.20 -12.17 -14.06
C SER A 104 -8.24 -11.20 -12.86
N THR A 105 -7.62 -11.61 -11.76
CA THR A 105 -7.50 -10.80 -10.55
C THR A 105 -6.10 -10.18 -10.47
N VAL A 106 -6.04 -8.92 -10.07
CA VAL A 106 -4.81 -8.19 -9.80
C VAL A 106 -4.75 -7.88 -8.31
N LEU A 107 -3.60 -8.09 -7.68
CA LEU A 107 -3.38 -7.77 -6.28
C LEU A 107 -2.57 -6.49 -6.11
N VAL A 108 -3.06 -5.60 -5.26
CA VAL A 108 -2.38 -4.37 -4.88
C VAL A 108 -1.81 -4.54 -3.47
N PHE A 109 -0.50 -4.46 -3.37
CA PHE A 109 0.21 -4.48 -2.09
C PHE A 109 0.57 -3.05 -1.68
N VAL A 110 0.35 -2.74 -0.42
CA VAL A 110 0.78 -1.50 0.21
C VAL A 110 1.60 -1.85 1.44
N ASN A 111 2.81 -1.32 1.53
CA ASN A 111 3.75 -1.57 2.62
C ASN A 111 3.97 -3.07 2.92
N GLY A 112 4.01 -3.89 1.85
CA GLY A 112 4.28 -5.33 1.92
C GLY A 112 3.09 -6.21 2.29
N ARG A 113 1.87 -5.68 2.42
CA ARG A 113 0.65 -6.45 2.65
C ARG A 113 -0.37 -6.22 1.55
N ILE A 114 -1.22 -7.19 1.28
CA ILE A 114 -2.28 -7.06 0.28
C ILE A 114 -3.31 -6.04 0.83
N ALA A 115 -3.47 -4.92 0.11
CA ALA A 115 -4.43 -3.89 0.44
C ALA A 115 -5.79 -4.12 -0.22
N THR A 116 -5.78 -4.60 -1.47
CA THR A 116 -7.01 -4.90 -2.20
C THR A 116 -6.76 -5.90 -3.33
N GLU A 117 -7.83 -6.54 -3.77
CA GLU A 117 -7.88 -7.33 -4.99
C GLU A 117 -8.83 -6.66 -5.99
N LEU A 118 -8.40 -6.57 -7.24
CA LEU A 118 -9.13 -5.94 -8.32
C LEU A 118 -9.41 -6.96 -9.42
N PHE A 119 -10.67 -7.18 -9.73
CA PHE A 119 -11.05 -8.02 -10.87
C PHE A 119 -11.07 -7.15 -12.13
N ILE A 120 -10.35 -7.59 -13.16
CA ILE A 120 -10.29 -6.86 -14.44
C ILE A 120 -11.46 -7.29 -15.33
N ASP A 121 -12.53 -6.54 -15.33
CA ASP A 121 -13.70 -6.75 -16.18
C ASP A 121 -13.65 -5.94 -17.50
N ARG A 122 -12.87 -4.86 -17.50
CA ARG A 122 -12.75 -3.90 -18.61
C ARG A 122 -11.36 -3.30 -18.70
N ARG A 123 -11.09 -2.64 -19.83
CA ARG A 123 -9.89 -1.85 -20.03
C ARG A 123 -9.87 -0.64 -19.07
N VAL A 124 -8.71 -0.39 -18.45
CA VAL A 124 -8.46 0.73 -17.55
C VAL A 124 -7.35 1.58 -18.13
N SER A 125 -7.70 2.73 -18.70
CA SER A 125 -6.78 3.63 -19.40
C SER A 125 -6.61 5.00 -18.73
N ASP A 126 -7.32 5.24 -17.61
CA ASP A 126 -7.30 6.50 -16.86
C ASP A 126 -6.09 6.65 -15.94
N GLY A 127 -5.33 5.57 -15.74
CA GLY A 127 -4.17 5.56 -14.85
C GLY A 127 -4.52 5.71 -13.38
N GLN A 128 -5.69 5.23 -12.98
CA GLN A 128 -6.16 5.31 -11.60
C GLN A 128 -6.32 3.92 -10.99
N ILE A 129 -5.86 3.78 -9.74
CA ILE A 129 -6.07 2.58 -8.93
C ILE A 129 -6.86 2.98 -7.68
N PHE A 130 -8.02 2.35 -7.52
CA PHE A 130 -8.91 2.61 -6.40
C PHE A 130 -8.80 1.51 -5.34
N ILE A 131 -8.40 1.89 -4.13
CA ILE A 131 -8.36 1.02 -2.96
C ILE A 131 -9.54 1.41 -2.09
N ALA A 132 -10.59 0.58 -2.07
CA ALA A 132 -11.85 0.92 -1.43
C ALA A 132 -11.76 1.06 0.10
N SER A 133 -10.99 0.19 0.76
CA SER A 133 -10.83 0.15 2.22
C SER A 133 -9.62 -0.69 2.61
N GLY A 134 -9.39 -0.90 3.91
CA GLY A 134 -8.35 -1.78 4.44
C GLY A 134 -6.99 -1.12 4.65
N LEU A 135 -6.82 0.15 4.32
CA LEU A 135 -5.61 0.90 4.66
C LEU A 135 -5.68 1.38 6.12
N THR A 136 -4.53 1.40 6.77
CA THR A 136 -4.36 1.92 8.13
C THR A 136 -3.97 3.40 8.12
N GLY A 137 -4.11 4.08 9.25
CA GLY A 137 -3.59 5.45 9.40
C GLY A 137 -2.08 5.55 9.15
N ALA A 138 -1.33 4.49 9.47
CA ALA A 138 0.11 4.42 9.18
C ALA A 138 0.40 4.35 7.67
N ASP A 139 -0.44 3.64 6.89
CA ASP A 139 -0.33 3.60 5.44
C ASP A 139 -0.58 4.99 4.84
N ILE A 140 -1.64 5.67 5.28
CA ILE A 140 -1.94 7.04 4.83
C ILE A 140 -0.80 8.00 5.18
N ALA A 141 -0.26 7.93 6.40
CA ALA A 141 0.88 8.75 6.81
C ALA A 141 2.14 8.48 5.97
N SER A 142 2.36 7.22 5.54
CA SER A 142 3.46 6.87 4.65
C SER A 142 3.24 7.38 3.21
N MET A 143 2.00 7.36 2.72
CA MET A 143 1.62 7.93 1.43
C MET A 143 1.82 9.43 1.39
N GLU A 144 1.39 10.15 2.45
CA GLU A 144 1.55 11.60 2.59
C GLU A 144 3.01 12.06 2.50
N LYS A 145 3.93 11.23 3.01
CA LYS A 145 5.37 11.51 2.92
C LYS A 145 5.99 11.15 1.58
N THR A 146 5.32 10.34 0.80
CA THR A 146 5.86 9.82 -0.46
C THR A 146 5.34 10.60 -1.66
N TRP A 147 4.04 10.94 -1.68
CA TRP A 147 3.40 11.58 -2.83
C TRP A 147 2.57 12.80 -2.43
N PRO A 148 2.42 13.78 -3.33
CA PRO A 148 1.47 14.87 -3.14
C PRO A 148 0.03 14.38 -3.24
N GLN A 149 -0.89 15.08 -2.61
CA GLN A 149 -2.32 14.83 -2.80
C GLN A 149 -2.79 15.30 -4.18
N ILE A 150 -3.72 14.57 -4.78
CA ILE A 150 -4.34 14.94 -6.07
C ILE A 150 -5.01 16.32 -5.91
N GLY A 151 -4.64 17.26 -6.77
CA GLY A 151 -5.14 18.64 -6.73
C GLY A 151 -4.39 19.58 -5.78
N ALA A 152 -3.37 19.11 -5.06
CA ALA A 152 -2.52 19.99 -4.28
C ALA A 152 -1.74 20.95 -5.19
N LYS A 153 -1.84 22.25 -4.95
CA LYS A 153 -1.02 23.24 -5.66
C LYS A 153 0.45 22.97 -5.36
N LYS A 154 1.28 22.82 -6.39
CA LYS A 154 2.73 22.78 -6.21
C LYS A 154 3.14 24.04 -5.45
N ARG A 155 3.66 23.89 -4.24
CA ARG A 155 4.36 25.00 -3.56
C ARG A 155 5.57 25.35 -4.43
N LYS A 156 5.55 26.58 -4.96
CA LYS A 156 6.72 27.17 -5.64
C LYS A 156 7.82 27.41 -4.64
#